data_6e3e30f185c842f4dad5d1a0fb16a5d8
#
_entry.id   6e3e30f185c842f4dad5d1a0fb16a5d8
#
_cell.length_a   1.000
_cell.length_b   1.000
_cell.length_c   1.000
_cell.angle_alpha   90.00
_cell.angle_beta   90.00
_cell.angle_gamma   90.00
#
_symmetry.space_group_name_H-M   'P 1'
#
loop_
_entity.id
_entity.type
_entity.pdbx_description
1 polymer ?
#
loop_
_entity_poly.entity_id
_entity_poly.type
_entity_poly.pdbx_seq_one_letter_code
_entity_poly.pdbx_strand_id
1 'polypeptide(L)'
;MAAFRRGGFGGSLTPYGTSALWSLSAGYAPAAGLRLEAGAWQSMRLPTFTDLYYTSPAQINNLDLTPEHAVTYRLGVDYLKRSWNLSAQAYYRSGRDIIDWVWREDMGSKWHSEQTSSLDTFGIELAGGYTVSEGFLRRVTLSYGYITTDRNADVIAKSAMDFMRHKAALAVEVHFLRRMSLALTGSVYDRNGSYTHYPEPGNASLNEERDYKPYFLLDGRLSWEKGACRLYVDATNITDARYCDIGGIRLPGFWCTGGVTLTIGK
;
A
#
# COMPACT_ATOMS: atom_id res chain seq x y z
N MET A 1 -29.14 -1.66 -15.81
CA MET A 1 -29.77 -0.61 -15.01
C MET A 1 -28.66 0.31 -14.48
N ALA A 2 -28.56 1.54 -14.96
CA ALA A 2 -27.54 2.47 -14.53
C ALA A 2 -27.92 3.03 -13.16
N ALA A 3 -27.10 2.82 -12.14
CA ALA A 3 -27.31 3.42 -10.82
C ALA A 3 -26.32 4.58 -10.64
N PHE A 4 -26.84 5.82 -10.68
CA PHE A 4 -26.08 6.98 -10.21
C PHE A 4 -25.99 6.95 -8.68
N ARG A 5 -24.78 6.87 -8.13
CA ARG A 5 -24.53 7.16 -6.72
C ARG A 5 -24.25 8.65 -6.54
N ARG A 6 -24.82 9.21 -5.49
CA ARG A 6 -24.77 10.64 -5.13
C ARG A 6 -23.36 11.18 -5.06
N GLY A 7 -23.12 12.32 -5.70
CA GLY A 7 -22.01 13.20 -5.36
C GLY A 7 -22.23 13.84 -3.98
N GLY A 8 -21.21 13.89 -3.15
CA GLY A 8 -21.23 14.59 -1.87
C GLY A 8 -20.37 15.85 -1.95
N PHE A 9 -20.87 16.95 -1.37
CA PHE A 9 -20.09 18.14 -1.06
C PHE A 9 -19.84 18.15 0.45
N GLY A 10 -18.58 18.27 0.86
CA GLY A 10 -18.18 18.49 2.24
C GLY A 10 -17.36 19.77 2.34
N GLY A 11 -17.60 20.59 3.35
CA GLY A 11 -16.77 21.73 3.70
C GLY A 11 -16.07 21.46 5.03
N SER A 12 -14.79 21.80 5.15
CA SER A 12 -14.05 21.79 6.39
C SER A 12 -13.65 23.22 6.76
N LEU A 13 -13.97 23.63 7.98
CA LEU A 13 -13.43 24.85 8.59
C LEU A 13 -12.10 24.48 9.26
N THR A 14 -11.01 25.03 8.76
CA THR A 14 -9.67 24.84 9.32
C THR A 14 -9.05 26.20 9.61
N PRO A 15 -7.93 26.28 10.38
CA PRO A 15 -7.16 27.51 10.52
C PRO A 15 -6.72 28.11 9.17
N TYR A 16 -6.70 27.28 8.12
CA TYR A 16 -6.32 27.65 6.74
C TYR A 16 -7.51 28.10 5.88
N GLY A 17 -8.70 28.32 6.47
CA GLY A 17 -9.90 28.76 5.75
C GLY A 17 -10.86 27.62 5.39
N THR A 18 -11.72 27.87 4.43
CA THR A 18 -12.74 26.91 3.97
C THR A 18 -12.27 26.22 2.69
N SER A 19 -12.24 24.90 2.70
CA SER A 19 -11.98 24.09 1.50
C SER A 19 -13.24 23.34 1.09
N ALA A 20 -13.63 23.46 -0.18
CA ALA A 20 -14.72 22.68 -0.74
C ALA A 20 -14.16 21.34 -1.29
N LEU A 21 -14.69 20.23 -0.80
CA LEU A 21 -14.36 18.89 -1.28
C LEU A 21 -15.57 18.32 -2.03
N TRP A 22 -15.31 17.62 -3.11
CA TRP A 22 -16.35 17.02 -3.94
C TRP A 22 -16.01 15.58 -4.29
N SER A 23 -17.04 14.78 -4.55
CA SER A 23 -16.89 13.43 -5.07
C SER A 23 -18.03 13.12 -6.04
N LEU A 24 -17.69 12.44 -7.13
CA LEU A 24 -18.63 11.96 -8.12
C LEU A 24 -18.30 10.50 -8.44
N SER A 25 -19.31 9.64 -8.47
CA SER A 25 -19.12 8.25 -8.90
C SER A 25 -20.32 7.76 -9.69
N ALA A 26 -20.04 6.88 -10.66
CA ALA A 26 -21.04 6.21 -11.47
C ALA A 26 -20.70 4.71 -11.52
N GLY A 27 -21.76 3.89 -11.51
CA GLY A 27 -21.64 2.44 -11.66
C GLY A 27 -22.64 1.92 -12.68
N TYR A 28 -22.21 0.99 -13.52
CA TYR A 28 -23.04 0.36 -14.53
C TYR A 28 -22.86 -1.16 -14.48
N ALA A 29 -23.97 -1.89 -14.49
CA ALA A 29 -23.98 -3.34 -14.50
C ALA A 29 -24.54 -3.85 -15.84
N PRO A 30 -23.70 -4.04 -16.88
CA PRO A 30 -24.15 -4.45 -18.20
C PRO A 30 -24.68 -5.90 -18.25
N ALA A 31 -24.20 -6.76 -17.34
CA ALA A 31 -24.58 -8.16 -17.26
C ALA A 31 -24.55 -8.65 -15.82
N ALA A 32 -25.18 -9.80 -15.56
CA ALA A 32 -25.14 -10.45 -14.25
C ALA A 32 -23.71 -10.77 -13.84
N GLY A 33 -23.30 -10.25 -12.68
CA GLY A 33 -21.97 -10.42 -12.13
C GLY A 33 -20.91 -9.48 -12.69
N LEU A 34 -21.19 -8.65 -13.69
CA LEU A 34 -20.26 -7.67 -14.24
C LEU A 34 -20.67 -6.26 -13.81
N ARG A 35 -19.74 -5.52 -13.20
CA ARG A 35 -19.92 -4.15 -12.76
C ARG A 35 -18.76 -3.28 -13.26
N LEU A 36 -19.09 -2.16 -13.84
CA LEU A 36 -18.17 -1.12 -14.24
C LEU A 36 -18.34 0.07 -13.30
N GLU A 37 -17.25 0.65 -12.85
CA GLU A 37 -17.25 1.81 -11.99
C GLU A 37 -16.33 2.90 -12.52
N ALA A 38 -16.77 4.16 -12.41
CA ALA A 38 -15.95 5.32 -12.66
C ALA A 38 -16.15 6.30 -11.50
N GLY A 39 -15.08 6.97 -11.08
CA GLY A 39 -15.17 7.97 -10.01
C GLY A 39 -14.11 9.03 -10.14
N ALA A 40 -14.45 10.21 -9.61
CA ALA A 40 -13.52 11.31 -9.44
C ALA A 40 -13.81 11.99 -8.11
N TRP A 41 -12.77 12.37 -7.38
CA TRP A 41 -12.94 13.08 -6.11
C TRP A 41 -11.74 13.97 -5.81
N GLN A 42 -12.00 15.02 -5.08
CA GLN A 42 -10.98 15.88 -4.51
C GLN A 42 -10.75 15.50 -3.05
N SER A 43 -9.48 15.45 -2.65
CA SER A 43 -9.02 15.24 -1.28
C SER A 43 -8.10 16.37 -0.85
N MET A 44 -7.98 16.55 0.46
CA MET A 44 -7.12 17.54 1.10
C MET A 44 -6.40 16.85 2.27
N ARG A 45 -5.13 17.21 2.49
CA ARG A 45 -4.36 16.84 3.68
C ARG A 45 -3.87 18.12 4.36
N LEU A 46 -4.13 18.26 5.66
CA LEU A 46 -3.54 19.33 6.45
C LEU A 46 -2.08 19.01 6.78
N PRO A 47 -1.22 20.04 6.89
CA PRO A 47 0.11 19.86 7.46
C PRO A 47 0.03 19.17 8.83
N THR A 48 0.93 18.23 9.08
CA THR A 48 0.99 17.57 10.39
C THR A 48 1.69 18.46 11.41
N PHE A 49 1.50 18.15 12.70
CA PHE A 49 2.25 18.83 13.76
C PHE A 49 3.76 18.73 13.56
N THR A 50 4.25 17.59 13.06
CA THR A 50 5.67 17.39 12.73
C THR A 50 6.13 18.31 11.61
N ASP A 51 5.34 18.46 10.55
CA ASP A 51 5.68 19.34 9.43
C ASP A 51 5.79 20.80 9.88
N LEU A 52 4.89 21.23 10.79
CA LEU A 52 4.80 22.63 11.23
C LEU A 52 5.76 22.99 12.38
N TYR A 53 6.04 22.07 13.31
CA TYR A 53 6.68 22.43 14.58
C TYR A 53 7.92 21.60 14.93
N TYR A 54 8.22 20.52 14.20
CA TYR A 54 9.35 19.68 14.57
C TYR A 54 10.66 20.24 14.04
N THR A 55 11.61 20.49 14.94
CA THR A 55 12.98 20.91 14.64
C THR A 55 13.96 20.02 15.38
N SER A 56 15.03 19.63 14.69
CA SER A 56 16.12 18.83 15.22
C SER A 56 17.47 19.28 14.64
N PRO A 57 18.59 18.73 15.09
CA PRO A 57 19.88 19.01 14.43
C PRO A 57 19.90 18.71 12.93
N ALA A 58 19.06 17.80 12.45
CA ALA A 58 18.96 17.36 11.06
C ALA A 58 17.73 17.87 10.31
N GLN A 59 16.78 18.54 10.96
CA GLN A 59 15.48 18.90 10.36
C GLN A 59 15.02 20.29 10.81
N ILE A 60 14.42 21.04 9.89
CA ILE A 60 13.81 22.36 10.14
C ILE A 60 12.37 22.32 9.66
N ASN A 61 11.45 22.68 10.54
CA ASN A 61 10.02 22.85 10.26
C ASN A 61 9.73 24.07 9.38
N ASN A 62 8.47 24.15 8.92
CA ASN A 62 7.95 25.30 8.20
C ASN A 62 6.53 25.63 8.69
N LEU A 63 6.36 26.84 9.21
CA LEU A 63 5.05 27.30 9.73
C LEU A 63 4.13 27.86 8.64
N ASP A 64 4.65 28.11 7.45
CA ASP A 64 3.92 28.72 6.34
C ASP A 64 3.30 27.69 5.38
N LEU A 65 3.31 26.40 5.77
CA LEU A 65 2.72 25.34 4.97
C LEU A 65 1.22 25.49 4.86
N THR A 66 0.69 25.28 3.67
CA THR A 66 -0.74 25.25 3.38
C THR A 66 -1.24 23.82 3.13
N PRO A 67 -2.55 23.55 3.14
CA PRO A 67 -3.06 22.21 2.88
C PRO A 67 -2.70 21.70 1.49
N GLU A 68 -2.35 20.41 1.41
CA GLU A 68 -2.23 19.72 0.12
C GLU A 68 -3.60 19.46 -0.48
N HIS A 69 -3.67 19.51 -1.80
CA HIS A 69 -4.86 19.16 -2.56
C HIS A 69 -4.55 18.08 -3.59
N ALA A 70 -5.47 17.16 -3.80
CA ALA A 70 -5.35 16.19 -4.87
C ALA A 70 -6.71 15.87 -5.49
N VAL A 71 -6.70 15.67 -6.81
CA VAL A 71 -7.84 15.12 -7.55
C VAL A 71 -7.46 13.72 -8.01
N THR A 72 -8.33 12.76 -7.72
CA THR A 72 -8.15 11.37 -8.12
C THR A 72 -9.25 10.96 -9.07
N TYR A 73 -8.90 10.32 -10.17
CA TYR A 73 -9.78 9.67 -11.12
C TYR A 73 -9.59 8.17 -11.03
N ARG A 74 -10.67 7.40 -11.02
CA ARG A 74 -10.62 5.94 -10.96
C ARG A 74 -11.59 5.32 -11.96
N LEU A 75 -11.12 4.27 -12.62
CA LEU A 75 -11.94 3.36 -13.41
C LEU A 75 -11.76 1.95 -12.84
N GLY A 76 -12.83 1.20 -12.75
CA GLY A 76 -12.81 -0.15 -12.22
C GLY A 76 -13.79 -1.07 -12.94
N VAL A 77 -13.46 -2.35 -12.94
CA VAL A 77 -14.32 -3.44 -13.38
C VAL A 77 -14.27 -4.56 -12.36
N ASP A 78 -15.44 -5.02 -11.95
CA ASP A 78 -15.62 -6.18 -11.08
C ASP A 78 -16.43 -7.25 -11.81
N TYR A 79 -15.98 -8.49 -11.71
CA TYR A 79 -16.68 -9.66 -12.19
C TYR A 79 -16.85 -10.68 -11.07
N LEU A 80 -18.08 -10.96 -10.71
CA LEU A 80 -18.43 -11.94 -9.68
C LEU A 80 -19.42 -12.96 -10.24
N LYS A 81 -18.98 -14.18 -10.41
CA LYS A 81 -19.84 -15.25 -10.90
C LYS A 81 -19.44 -16.61 -10.33
N ARG A 82 -20.36 -17.26 -9.58
CA ARG A 82 -20.13 -18.57 -8.96
C ARG A 82 -18.81 -18.61 -8.16
N SER A 83 -17.82 -19.32 -8.72
CA SER A 83 -16.52 -19.54 -8.09
C SER A 83 -15.49 -18.42 -8.36
N TRP A 84 -15.76 -17.48 -9.25
CA TRP A 84 -14.85 -16.46 -9.69
C TRP A 84 -15.20 -15.10 -9.09
N ASN A 85 -14.19 -14.42 -8.56
CA ASN A 85 -14.23 -12.99 -8.26
C ASN A 85 -12.99 -12.35 -8.90
N LEU A 86 -13.20 -11.43 -9.81
CA LEU A 86 -12.14 -10.73 -10.52
C LEU A 86 -12.38 -9.23 -10.37
N SER A 87 -11.34 -8.48 -10.11
CA SER A 87 -11.38 -7.02 -10.12
C SER A 87 -10.15 -6.46 -10.80
N ALA A 88 -10.34 -5.39 -11.54
CA ALA A 88 -9.27 -4.59 -12.09
C ALA A 88 -9.64 -3.11 -11.93
N GLN A 89 -8.69 -2.32 -11.46
CA GLN A 89 -8.86 -0.87 -11.38
C GLN A 89 -7.60 -0.16 -11.80
N ALA A 90 -7.79 1.01 -12.38
CA ALA A 90 -6.73 1.97 -12.66
C ALA A 90 -7.12 3.32 -12.08
N TYR A 91 -6.15 4.05 -11.57
CA TYR A 91 -6.35 5.39 -11.05
C TYR A 91 -5.23 6.34 -11.47
N TYR A 92 -5.59 7.59 -11.57
CA TYR A 92 -4.66 8.69 -11.73
C TYR A 92 -4.96 9.73 -10.67
N ARG A 93 -3.94 10.14 -9.91
CA ARG A 93 -4.04 11.15 -8.86
C ARG A 93 -3.09 12.29 -9.18
N SER A 94 -3.64 13.48 -9.36
CA SER A 94 -2.86 14.72 -9.49
C SER A 94 -2.87 15.46 -8.17
N GLY A 95 -1.70 15.55 -7.53
CA GLY A 95 -1.48 16.23 -6.27
C GLY A 95 -0.79 17.57 -6.47
N ARG A 96 -1.17 18.56 -5.69
CA ARG A 96 -0.58 19.90 -5.66
C ARG A 96 -0.27 20.31 -4.23
N ASP A 97 0.71 21.17 -4.07
CA ASP A 97 1.15 21.68 -2.76
C ASP A 97 1.55 20.53 -1.80
N ILE A 98 2.17 19.49 -2.36
CA ILE A 98 2.57 18.29 -1.61
C ILE A 98 3.66 18.66 -0.60
N ILE A 99 3.43 18.31 0.67
CA ILE A 99 4.36 18.56 1.76
C ILE A 99 5.29 17.37 1.88
N ASP A 100 6.60 17.62 1.80
CA ASP A 100 7.63 16.62 2.05
C ASP A 100 8.85 17.24 2.73
N TRP A 101 9.69 16.41 3.31
CA TRP A 101 11.00 16.78 3.80
C TRP A 101 11.97 16.75 2.63
N VAL A 102 12.47 17.93 2.24
CA VAL A 102 13.36 18.10 1.10
C VAL A 102 14.73 18.55 1.54
N TRP A 103 15.72 18.20 0.73
CA TRP A 103 17.09 18.68 0.87
C TRP A 103 17.59 19.24 -0.45
N ARG A 104 18.29 20.36 -0.37
CA ARG A 104 19.01 20.99 -1.46
C ARG A 104 20.37 21.50 -0.96
N GLU A 105 21.34 21.61 -1.83
CA GLU A 105 22.70 22.08 -1.48
C GLU A 105 22.72 23.48 -0.85
N ASP A 106 21.84 24.38 -1.28
CA ASP A 106 21.68 25.72 -0.76
C ASP A 106 21.09 25.79 0.66
N MET A 107 20.51 24.71 1.15
CA MET A 107 19.90 24.61 2.49
C MET A 107 20.84 24.07 3.58
N GLY A 108 22.11 23.86 3.25
CA GLY A 108 23.10 23.27 4.18
C GLY A 108 22.84 21.77 4.41
N SER A 109 23.10 21.27 5.63
CA SER A 109 23.05 19.84 5.95
C SER A 109 21.70 19.35 6.51
N LYS A 110 20.66 20.19 6.48
CA LYS A 110 19.36 19.85 7.12
C LYS A 110 18.28 19.62 6.09
N TRP A 111 17.34 18.76 6.46
CA TRP A 111 16.08 18.57 5.76
C TRP A 111 15.10 19.67 6.15
N HIS A 112 14.39 20.21 5.18
CA HIS A 112 13.38 21.25 5.39
C HIS A 112 12.00 20.69 5.04
N SER A 113 11.00 20.99 5.87
CA SER A 113 9.61 20.74 5.53
C SER A 113 9.15 21.78 4.52
N GLU A 114 8.89 21.39 3.29
CA GLU A 114 8.49 22.28 2.20
C GLU A 114 7.30 21.75 1.41
N GLN A 115 6.61 22.66 0.73
CA GLN A 115 5.62 22.32 -0.26
C GLN A 115 6.27 22.21 -1.63
N THR A 116 6.10 21.04 -2.25
CA THR A 116 6.53 20.81 -3.63
C THR A 116 5.39 21.11 -4.59
N SER A 117 5.71 21.51 -5.82
CA SER A 117 4.72 22.00 -6.77
C SER A 117 3.67 20.98 -7.18
N SER A 118 4.06 19.75 -7.52
CA SER A 118 3.11 18.70 -7.93
C SER A 118 3.69 17.30 -7.79
N LEU A 119 2.79 16.33 -7.61
CA LEU A 119 3.07 14.91 -7.62
C LEU A 119 1.93 14.19 -8.31
N ASP A 120 2.19 13.66 -9.50
CA ASP A 120 1.25 12.89 -10.25
C ASP A 120 1.51 11.38 -10.03
N THR A 121 0.47 10.64 -9.73
CA THR A 121 0.55 9.21 -9.44
C THR A 121 -0.39 8.45 -10.37
N PHE A 122 0.11 7.44 -11.04
CA PHE A 122 -0.69 6.47 -11.77
C PHE A 122 -0.57 5.10 -11.11
N GLY A 123 -1.68 4.38 -10.96
CA GLY A 123 -1.67 3.04 -10.41
C GLY A 123 -2.65 2.11 -11.09
N ILE A 124 -2.30 0.82 -11.06
CA ILE A 124 -3.14 -0.30 -11.52
C ILE A 124 -3.20 -1.32 -10.38
N GLU A 125 -4.39 -1.82 -10.11
CA GLU A 125 -4.61 -2.91 -9.16
C GLU A 125 -5.45 -3.99 -9.82
N LEU A 126 -4.96 -5.23 -9.74
CA LEU A 126 -5.63 -6.42 -10.23
C LEU A 126 -5.81 -7.39 -9.06
N ALA A 127 -6.98 -7.95 -8.93
CA ALA A 127 -7.21 -9.04 -8.00
C ALA A 127 -8.08 -10.13 -8.65
N GLY A 128 -7.77 -11.37 -8.36
CA GLY A 128 -8.51 -12.52 -8.86
C GLY A 128 -8.62 -13.59 -7.78
N GLY A 129 -9.80 -14.20 -7.65
CA GLY A 129 -10.03 -15.31 -6.76
C GLY A 129 -10.85 -16.40 -7.44
N TYR A 130 -10.45 -17.62 -7.20
CA TYR A 130 -11.20 -18.81 -7.57
C TYR A 130 -11.43 -19.66 -6.32
N THR A 131 -12.68 -19.95 -6.03
CA THR A 131 -13.09 -20.76 -4.86
C THR A 131 -13.80 -22.01 -5.31
N VAL A 132 -13.40 -23.16 -4.77
CA VAL A 132 -13.98 -24.47 -5.05
C VAL A 132 -14.69 -24.97 -3.81
N SER A 133 -15.93 -25.42 -3.96
CA SER A 133 -16.75 -25.89 -2.83
C SER A 133 -16.26 -27.22 -2.26
N GLU A 134 -15.73 -28.11 -3.12
CA GLU A 134 -15.31 -29.47 -2.77
C GLU A 134 -13.97 -29.82 -3.42
N GLY A 135 -13.26 -30.78 -2.85
CA GLY A 135 -11.98 -31.28 -3.37
C GLY A 135 -10.77 -30.83 -2.56
N PHE A 136 -9.60 -31.13 -3.08
CA PHE A 136 -8.30 -30.80 -2.48
C PHE A 136 -8.02 -29.31 -2.51
N LEU A 137 -8.17 -28.67 -3.68
CA LEU A 137 -8.00 -27.23 -3.84
C LEU A 137 -9.24 -26.49 -3.34
N ARG A 138 -9.08 -25.51 -2.48
CA ARG A 138 -10.19 -24.70 -1.93
C ARG A 138 -10.23 -23.30 -2.50
N ARG A 139 -9.07 -22.65 -2.56
CA ARG A 139 -9.01 -21.28 -3.02
C ARG A 139 -7.67 -20.99 -3.68
N VAL A 140 -7.72 -20.22 -4.74
CA VAL A 140 -6.56 -19.56 -5.32
C VAL A 140 -6.86 -18.06 -5.39
N THR A 141 -5.95 -17.23 -4.93
CA THR A 141 -6.07 -15.78 -5.01
C THR A 141 -4.80 -15.20 -5.62
N LEU A 142 -4.97 -14.34 -6.59
CA LEU A 142 -3.89 -13.56 -7.20
C LEU A 142 -4.16 -12.08 -6.96
N SER A 143 -3.15 -11.33 -6.56
CA SER A 143 -3.21 -9.87 -6.52
C SER A 143 -1.95 -9.29 -7.15
N TYR A 144 -2.12 -8.15 -7.82
CA TYR A 144 -1.03 -7.38 -8.39
C TYR A 144 -1.33 -5.90 -8.28
N GLY A 145 -0.36 -5.14 -7.81
CA GLY A 145 -0.39 -3.69 -7.78
C GLY A 145 0.82 -3.10 -8.49
N TYR A 146 0.59 -2.07 -9.26
CA TYR A 146 1.60 -1.24 -9.88
C TYR A 146 1.33 0.22 -9.56
N ILE A 147 2.37 0.95 -9.17
CA ILE A 147 2.30 2.38 -8.93
C ILE A 147 3.53 3.03 -9.59
N THR A 148 3.30 4.17 -10.23
CA THR A 148 4.37 5.06 -10.68
C THR A 148 4.01 6.48 -10.30
N THR A 149 5.03 7.28 -9.97
CA THR A 149 4.87 8.69 -9.64
C THR A 149 5.77 9.51 -10.52
N ASP A 150 5.25 10.64 -10.97
CA ASP A 150 6.02 11.69 -11.63
C ASP A 150 5.98 12.95 -10.78
N ARG A 151 7.13 13.54 -10.57
CA ARG A 151 7.32 14.71 -9.75
C ARG A 151 7.97 15.82 -10.55
N ASN A 152 7.33 16.96 -10.55
CA ASN A 152 7.87 18.14 -11.18
C ASN A 152 8.59 19.01 -10.13
N ALA A 153 9.79 18.57 -9.71
CA ALA A 153 10.66 19.34 -8.82
C ALA A 153 12.12 18.86 -8.84
N ASP A 154 13.04 19.79 -8.87
CA ASP A 154 14.49 19.57 -8.86
C ASP A 154 15.07 19.43 -7.43
N VAL A 155 14.39 18.70 -6.55
CA VAL A 155 14.79 18.54 -5.15
C VAL A 155 14.79 17.08 -4.72
N ILE A 156 15.70 16.72 -3.84
CA ILE A 156 15.69 15.40 -3.19
C ILE A 156 14.57 15.40 -2.14
N ALA A 157 13.60 14.54 -2.29
CA ALA A 157 12.51 14.37 -1.34
C ALA A 157 12.62 13.04 -0.61
N LYS A 158 12.33 13.07 0.69
CA LYS A 158 12.49 11.91 1.55
C LYS A 158 11.47 10.82 1.30
N SER A 159 10.24 11.16 0.95
CA SER A 159 9.11 10.23 0.96
C SER A 159 8.44 10.05 -0.40
N ALA A 160 8.39 11.09 -1.23
CA ALA A 160 7.58 11.07 -2.45
C ALA A 160 8.04 10.04 -3.50
N MET A 161 9.32 9.66 -3.51
CA MET A 161 9.92 8.74 -4.48
C MET A 161 10.17 7.34 -3.91
N ASP A 162 9.95 7.13 -2.61
CA ASP A 162 10.11 5.83 -1.95
C ASP A 162 8.75 5.11 -1.84
N PHE A 163 8.36 4.41 -2.89
CA PHE A 163 7.09 3.69 -2.96
C PHE A 163 7.25 2.28 -3.52
N MET A 164 6.30 1.40 -3.20
CA MET A 164 6.26 0.04 -3.72
C MET A 164 5.78 0.08 -5.18
N ARG A 165 6.72 0.00 -6.15
CA ARG A 165 6.43 0.06 -7.58
C ARG A 165 5.63 -1.15 -8.05
N HIS A 166 6.08 -2.35 -7.69
CA HIS A 166 5.40 -3.60 -8.01
C HIS A 166 5.20 -4.43 -6.75
N LYS A 167 3.99 -4.92 -6.59
CA LYS A 167 3.64 -5.90 -5.56
C LYS A 167 2.76 -6.96 -6.18
N ALA A 168 3.19 -8.22 -6.14
CA ALA A 168 2.38 -9.35 -6.59
C ALA A 168 2.28 -10.39 -5.46
N ALA A 169 1.12 -11.01 -5.31
CA ALA A 169 0.96 -12.12 -4.38
C ALA A 169 0.05 -13.20 -4.99
N LEU A 170 0.45 -14.46 -4.82
CA LEU A 170 -0.34 -15.64 -5.14
C LEU A 170 -0.55 -16.43 -3.86
N ALA A 171 -1.81 -16.60 -3.46
CA ALA A 171 -2.19 -17.44 -2.33
C ALA A 171 -2.95 -18.67 -2.82
N VAL A 172 -2.60 -19.83 -2.27
CA VAL A 172 -3.25 -21.12 -2.54
C VAL A 172 -3.64 -21.74 -1.21
N GLU A 173 -4.89 -22.16 -1.10
CA GLU A 173 -5.43 -22.89 0.04
C GLU A 173 -5.86 -24.27 -0.41
N VAL A 174 -5.35 -25.30 0.27
CA VAL A 174 -5.69 -26.69 0.03
C VAL A 174 -6.17 -27.35 1.31
N HIS A 175 -7.13 -28.27 1.16
CA HIS A 175 -7.60 -29.13 2.23
C HIS A 175 -7.20 -30.57 1.95
N PHE A 176 -6.57 -31.19 2.92
CA PHE A 176 -6.14 -32.57 2.84
C PHE A 176 -6.43 -33.27 4.17
N LEU A 177 -6.54 -34.61 4.14
CA LEU A 177 -6.79 -35.39 5.34
C LEU A 177 -7.98 -34.84 6.15
N ARG A 178 -9.19 -34.88 5.65
CA ARG A 178 -10.49 -34.51 6.28
C ARG A 178 -10.50 -33.31 7.27
N ARG A 179 -9.38 -32.98 7.92
CA ARG A 179 -9.28 -31.99 9.01
C ARG A 179 -8.09 -31.06 8.89
N MET A 180 -7.29 -31.20 7.87
CA MET A 180 -6.10 -30.38 7.69
C MET A 180 -6.25 -29.43 6.51
N SER A 181 -5.78 -28.21 6.69
CA SER A 181 -5.65 -27.22 5.62
C SER A 181 -4.26 -26.62 5.62
N LEU A 182 -3.76 -26.34 4.42
CA LEU A 182 -2.52 -25.63 4.19
C LEU A 182 -2.84 -24.42 3.31
N ALA A 183 -2.48 -23.24 3.80
CA ALA A 183 -2.48 -22.01 3.02
C ALA A 183 -1.03 -21.59 2.79
N LEU A 184 -0.67 -21.34 1.54
CA LEU A 184 0.63 -20.81 1.13
C LEU A 184 0.43 -19.51 0.39
N THR A 185 1.28 -18.52 0.68
CA THR A 185 1.28 -17.23 0.00
C THR A 185 2.70 -16.90 -0.44
N GLY A 186 2.91 -16.83 -1.75
CA GLY A 186 4.14 -16.32 -2.34
C GLY A 186 3.94 -14.86 -2.74
N SER A 187 4.84 -13.96 -2.34
CA SER A 187 4.75 -12.53 -2.62
C SER A 187 6.07 -12.01 -3.19
N VAL A 188 5.98 -11.18 -4.22
CA VAL A 188 7.10 -10.46 -4.83
C VAL A 188 6.90 -8.97 -4.62
N TYR A 189 7.97 -8.29 -4.24
CA TYR A 189 8.00 -6.87 -3.97
C TYR A 189 9.14 -6.21 -4.73
N ASP A 190 8.87 -5.10 -5.37
CA ASP A 190 9.85 -4.24 -6.03
C ASP A 190 9.58 -2.80 -5.63
N ARG A 191 10.49 -2.22 -4.85
CA ARG A 191 10.40 -0.85 -4.34
C ARG A 191 11.22 0.09 -5.21
N ASN A 192 10.66 1.23 -5.52
CA ASN A 192 11.39 2.35 -6.13
C ASN A 192 12.17 3.11 -5.05
N GLY A 193 13.27 3.74 -5.44
CA GLY A 193 14.08 4.56 -4.56
C GLY A 193 15.32 3.86 -4.04
N SER A 194 16.01 4.55 -3.15
CA SER A 194 17.27 4.15 -2.54
C SER A 194 17.26 4.45 -1.04
N TYR A 195 18.24 3.92 -0.33
CA TYR A 195 18.45 4.21 1.09
C TYR A 195 19.94 4.39 1.39
N THR A 196 20.23 5.22 2.38
CA THR A 196 21.60 5.36 2.88
C THR A 196 21.96 4.16 3.75
N HIS A 197 22.94 3.38 3.34
CA HIS A 197 23.55 2.34 4.15
C HIS A 197 24.64 2.91 5.04
N TYR A 198 24.61 2.61 6.33
CA TYR A 198 25.56 3.06 7.34
C TYR A 198 26.45 1.88 7.77
N PRO A 199 27.62 1.65 7.13
CA PRO A 199 28.52 0.53 7.50
C PRO A 199 29.04 0.68 8.94
N GLU A 200 29.38 1.91 9.34
CA GLU A 200 29.84 2.25 10.68
C GLU A 200 29.03 3.44 11.25
N PRO A 201 28.30 3.24 12.36
CA PRO A 201 27.59 4.34 13.02
C PRO A 201 28.57 5.45 13.44
N GLY A 202 28.26 6.67 13.01
CA GLY A 202 29.08 7.87 13.33
C GLY A 202 30.19 8.21 12.33
N ASN A 203 30.43 7.39 11.33
CA ASN A 203 31.41 7.67 10.26
C ASN A 203 30.70 7.96 8.93
N ALA A 204 30.28 9.22 8.75
CA ALA A 204 29.51 9.64 7.59
C ALA A 204 30.26 9.50 6.25
N SER A 205 31.59 9.44 6.26
CA SER A 205 32.39 9.27 5.04
C SER A 205 32.28 7.88 4.42
N LEU A 206 31.77 6.90 5.16
CA LEU A 206 31.52 5.55 4.70
C LEU A 206 30.07 5.28 4.30
N ASN A 207 29.21 6.30 4.37
CA ASN A 207 27.82 6.15 3.98
C ASN A 207 27.72 5.87 2.47
N GLU A 208 26.92 4.87 2.13
CA GLU A 208 26.70 4.46 0.75
C GLU A 208 25.22 4.56 0.41
N GLU A 209 24.88 5.16 -0.72
CA GLU A 209 23.53 5.06 -1.25
C GLU A 209 23.35 3.73 -1.97
N ARG A 210 22.28 3.01 -1.64
CA ARG A 210 21.95 1.70 -2.21
C ARG A 210 20.51 1.66 -2.67
N ASP A 211 20.32 1.20 -3.92
CA ASP A 211 18.99 0.94 -4.45
C ASP A 211 18.32 -0.23 -3.73
N TYR A 212 17.00 -0.16 -3.57
CA TYR A 212 16.22 -1.31 -3.13
C TYR A 212 16.29 -2.43 -4.16
N LYS A 213 16.41 -3.66 -3.69
CA LYS A 213 16.40 -4.85 -4.53
C LYS A 213 15.06 -5.55 -4.42
N PRO A 214 14.49 -6.04 -5.53
CA PRO A 214 13.31 -6.89 -5.46
C PRO A 214 13.54 -8.10 -4.59
N TYR A 215 12.50 -8.51 -3.85
CA TYR A 215 12.56 -9.68 -2.99
C TYR A 215 11.29 -10.52 -3.07
N PHE A 216 11.44 -11.80 -2.71
CA PHE A 216 10.36 -12.77 -2.65
C PHE A 216 10.20 -13.28 -1.23
N LEU A 217 8.96 -13.37 -0.76
CA LEU A 217 8.59 -13.97 0.52
C LEU A 217 7.64 -15.13 0.29
N LEU A 218 7.84 -16.20 1.04
CA LEU A 218 6.92 -17.33 1.11
C LEU A 218 6.43 -17.47 2.54
N ASP A 219 5.12 -17.37 2.72
CA ASP A 219 4.43 -17.55 4.00
C ASP A 219 3.51 -18.76 3.94
N GLY A 220 3.27 -19.40 5.08
CA GLY A 220 2.41 -20.57 5.15
C GLY A 220 1.70 -20.71 6.49
N ARG A 221 0.48 -21.25 6.44
CA ARG A 221 -0.28 -21.68 7.62
C ARG A 221 -0.73 -23.11 7.44
N LEU A 222 -0.36 -23.97 8.38
CA LEU A 222 -0.89 -25.31 8.52
C LEU A 222 -1.91 -25.32 9.67
N SER A 223 -3.11 -25.78 9.39
CA SER A 223 -4.18 -25.86 10.40
C SER A 223 -4.74 -27.27 10.49
N TRP A 224 -5.14 -27.66 11.70
CA TRP A 224 -5.92 -28.85 11.99
C TRP A 224 -7.17 -28.47 12.78
N GLU A 225 -8.35 -28.99 12.38
CA GLU A 225 -9.62 -28.61 12.99
C GLU A 225 -10.44 -29.85 13.35
N LYS A 226 -10.95 -29.90 14.59
CA LYS A 226 -11.86 -30.93 15.10
C LYS A 226 -12.89 -30.34 16.04
N GLY A 227 -14.15 -30.32 15.61
CA GLY A 227 -15.24 -29.73 16.38
C GLY A 227 -14.99 -28.26 16.69
N ALA A 228 -14.97 -27.92 17.95
CA ALA A 228 -14.74 -26.55 18.44
C ALA A 228 -13.26 -26.15 18.54
N CYS A 229 -12.34 -27.08 18.27
CA CYS A 229 -10.91 -26.85 18.43
C CYS A 229 -10.21 -26.74 17.08
N ARG A 230 -9.41 -25.65 16.91
CA ARG A 230 -8.48 -25.46 15.78
C ARG A 230 -7.08 -25.24 16.35
N LEU A 231 -6.14 -26.06 15.88
CA LEU A 231 -4.69 -25.88 16.08
C LEU A 231 -4.09 -25.32 14.80
N TYR A 232 -3.13 -24.43 14.91
CA TYR A 232 -2.42 -23.91 13.74
C TYR A 232 -0.96 -23.61 14.02
N VAL A 233 -0.17 -23.65 12.95
CA VAL A 233 1.21 -23.20 12.89
C VAL A 233 1.33 -22.24 11.72
N ASP A 234 1.86 -21.05 12.00
CA ASP A 234 2.21 -20.04 11.01
C ASP A 234 3.72 -20.01 10.83
N ALA A 235 4.16 -19.96 9.59
CA ALA A 235 5.52 -19.72 9.21
C ALA A 235 5.56 -18.54 8.24
N THR A 236 6.33 -17.52 8.57
CA THR A 236 6.55 -16.34 7.71
C THR A 236 7.97 -16.31 7.22
N ASN A 237 8.16 -15.81 6.01
CA ASN A 237 9.44 -15.78 5.33
C ASN A 237 10.16 -17.16 5.37
N ILE A 238 9.45 -18.20 4.91
CA ILE A 238 9.91 -19.61 4.94
C ILE A 238 11.27 -19.78 4.22
N THR A 239 11.54 -18.94 3.22
CA THR A 239 12.78 -18.94 2.45
C THR A 239 13.95 -18.25 3.16
N ASP A 240 13.72 -17.68 4.35
CA ASP A 240 14.68 -16.86 5.10
C ASP A 240 15.33 -15.76 4.25
N ALA A 241 14.53 -15.13 3.40
CA ALA A 241 14.99 -14.05 2.54
C ALA A 241 15.47 -12.86 3.38
N ARG A 242 16.65 -12.34 3.03
CA ARG A 242 17.18 -11.12 3.66
C ARG A 242 16.77 -9.92 2.83
N TYR A 243 15.94 -9.06 3.39
CA TYR A 243 15.41 -7.90 2.69
C TYR A 243 15.33 -6.68 3.61
N CYS A 244 15.30 -5.53 2.99
CA CYS A 244 15.06 -4.25 3.64
C CYS A 244 13.78 -3.64 3.07
N ASP A 245 13.05 -2.95 3.91
CA ASP A 245 11.94 -2.12 3.50
C ASP A 245 12.34 -0.64 3.63
N ILE A 246 11.48 0.23 4.10
CA ILE A 246 11.71 1.67 4.19
C ILE A 246 13.01 1.99 4.94
N GLY A 247 13.84 2.88 4.38
CA GLY A 247 15.05 3.39 5.03
C GLY A 247 16.16 2.37 5.23
N GLY A 248 16.17 1.28 4.47
CA GLY A 248 17.18 0.24 4.58
C GLY A 248 17.12 -0.58 5.87
N ILE A 249 16.02 -0.48 6.61
CA ILE A 249 15.81 -1.26 7.85
C ILE A 249 15.64 -2.73 7.45
N ARG A 250 16.52 -3.59 7.98
CA ARG A 250 16.44 -5.03 7.76
C ARG A 250 15.24 -5.59 8.51
N LEU A 251 14.40 -6.33 7.80
CA LEU A 251 13.24 -7.00 8.36
C LEU A 251 13.56 -8.44 8.80
N PRO A 252 12.71 -9.03 9.68
CA PRO A 252 12.94 -10.38 10.22
C PRO A 252 13.05 -11.42 9.10
N GLY A 253 13.94 -12.39 9.30
CA GLY A 253 14.04 -13.60 8.52
C GLY A 253 12.89 -14.57 8.82
N PHE A 254 13.17 -15.87 8.78
CA PHE A 254 12.18 -16.90 9.10
C PHE A 254 11.63 -16.73 10.52
N TRP A 255 10.31 -16.77 10.63
CA TRP A 255 9.59 -16.70 11.89
C TRP A 255 8.49 -17.76 11.93
N CYS A 256 8.34 -18.46 13.07
CA CYS A 256 7.32 -19.48 13.24
C CYS A 256 6.56 -19.26 14.56
N THR A 257 5.23 -19.33 14.49
CA THR A 257 4.35 -19.26 15.65
C THR A 257 3.30 -20.35 15.61
N GLY A 258 2.77 -20.73 16.76
CA GLY A 258 1.68 -21.71 16.87
C GLY A 258 0.58 -21.21 17.79
N GLY A 259 -0.64 -21.66 17.54
CA GLY A 259 -1.79 -21.25 18.35
C GLY A 259 -2.92 -22.25 18.36
N VAL A 260 -3.83 -22.02 19.31
CA VAL A 260 -5.07 -22.78 19.52
C VAL A 260 -6.23 -21.82 19.51
N THR A 261 -7.28 -22.15 18.75
CA THR A 261 -8.57 -21.45 18.80
C THR A 261 -9.64 -22.41 19.31
N LEU A 262 -10.37 -21.99 20.32
CA LEU A 262 -11.54 -22.70 20.85
C LEU A 262 -12.80 -21.87 20.61
N THR A 263 -13.78 -22.44 19.92
CA THR A 263 -15.09 -21.83 19.70
C THR A 263 -16.03 -22.32 20.79
N ILE A 264 -16.40 -21.45 21.72
CA ILE A 264 -17.28 -21.77 22.85
C ILE A 264 -18.67 -21.19 22.54
N GLY A 265 -19.66 -22.03 22.47
CA GLY A 265 -21.08 -21.65 22.31
C GLY A 265 -21.49 -21.35 20.86
N LYS A 266 -22.38 -22.17 20.37
CA LYS A 266 -23.41 -21.81 19.39
C LYS A 266 -24.75 -21.79 20.12
#